data_43ec0dece1d64b56065fd5d1456f7dbe
#
_entry.id   43ec0dece1d64b56065fd5d1456f7dbe
#
_cell.length_a   1.000
_cell.length_b   1.000
_cell.length_c   1.000
_cell.angle_alpha   90.00
_cell.angle_beta   90.00
_cell.angle_gamma   90.00
#
_symmetry.space_group_name_H-M   'P 1'
#
loop_
_entity.id
_entity.type
_entity.pdbx_description
1 polymer ?
#
loop_
_entity_poly.entity_id
_entity_poly.type
_entity_poly.pdbx_seq_one_letter_code
_entity_poly.pdbx_strand_id
1 'polypeptide(L)'
;FQILLNGSFAAHLPFYPACDAVMQEDMTNAPMKIILAELDDYTPAKFCIDYAKKKNLDILVYEGAHHGFIKKKNLSFYKDAWTWANCSGGYINTDGTWFYENQLWTGTENEITWAITKKCGTQGVHTGGTKKEVLRAVDDTVAFFKTYLK
;
A
#
# COMPACT_ATOMS: atom_id res chain seq x y z
N PHE A 1 -5.21 -4.51 -1.22
CA PHE A 1 -6.34 -5.34 -1.68
C PHE A 1 -5.99 -5.91 -3.04
N GLN A 2 -5.56 -7.16 -3.10
CA GLN A 2 -5.56 -7.93 -4.34
C GLN A 2 -6.95 -8.56 -4.47
N ILE A 3 -7.76 -8.02 -5.36
CA ILE A 3 -8.99 -8.71 -5.76
C ILE A 3 -8.57 -9.74 -6.81
N LEU A 4 -8.52 -11.00 -6.43
CA LEU A 4 -8.49 -12.13 -7.35
C LEU A 4 -9.86 -12.19 -8.04
N LEU A 5 -10.03 -11.41 -9.07
CA LEU A 5 -11.16 -11.55 -10.00
C LEU A 5 -10.71 -12.46 -11.13
N ASN A 6 -11.54 -13.42 -11.52
CA ASN A 6 -11.40 -14.24 -12.72
C ASN A 6 -11.45 -13.41 -14.01
N GLY A 7 -11.03 -12.16 -13.97
CA GLY A 7 -10.94 -11.23 -15.08
C GLY A 7 -9.56 -10.60 -15.14
N SER A 8 -9.00 -10.49 -16.35
CA SER A 8 -7.74 -9.77 -16.55
C SER A 8 -8.01 -8.27 -16.60
N PHE A 9 -7.38 -7.52 -15.70
CA PHE A 9 -7.33 -6.06 -15.82
C PHE A 9 -6.29 -5.66 -16.87
N ALA A 10 -6.58 -4.60 -17.63
CA ALA A 10 -5.67 -4.08 -18.64
C ALA A 10 -4.42 -3.40 -18.04
N ALA A 11 -4.55 -2.81 -16.85
CA ALA A 11 -3.46 -2.16 -16.12
C ALA A 11 -3.86 -1.91 -14.65
N HIS A 12 -2.88 -1.67 -13.78
CA HIS A 12 -3.06 -1.41 -12.34
C HIS A 12 -2.36 -0.13 -11.91
N LEU A 13 -3.05 0.70 -11.15
CA LEU A 13 -2.51 1.93 -10.58
C LEU A 13 -2.91 2.07 -9.10
N PRO A 14 -2.33 1.26 -8.19
CA PRO A 14 -2.62 1.38 -6.77
C PRO A 14 -2.05 2.67 -6.18
N PHE A 15 -2.85 3.35 -5.37
CA PHE A 15 -2.45 4.52 -4.59
C PHE A 15 -2.18 4.12 -3.15
N TYR A 16 -1.02 4.49 -2.63
CA TYR A 16 -0.58 4.26 -1.25
C TYR A 16 -1.03 2.91 -0.67
N PRO A 17 -0.79 1.78 -1.39
CA PRO A 17 -1.18 0.48 -0.89
C PRO A 17 -0.35 0.09 0.33
N ALA A 18 -0.88 -0.80 1.17
CA ALA A 18 -0.08 -1.48 2.18
C ALA A 18 0.78 -2.56 1.51
N CYS A 19 2.09 -2.46 1.66
CA CYS A 19 3.05 -3.44 1.13
C CYS A 19 3.88 -4.09 2.25
N ASP A 20 3.48 -3.90 3.48
CA ASP A 20 4.13 -4.46 4.67
C ASP A 20 3.83 -5.95 4.87
N ALA A 21 2.71 -6.45 4.31
CA ALA A 21 2.37 -7.87 4.23
C ALA A 21 1.89 -8.20 2.81
N VAL A 22 2.78 -8.71 1.96
CA VAL A 22 2.47 -9.02 0.56
C VAL A 22 2.22 -10.52 0.38
N MET A 23 1.25 -10.88 -0.44
CA MET A 23 1.03 -12.28 -0.81
C MET A 23 2.16 -12.81 -1.67
N GLN A 24 2.57 -14.06 -1.45
CA GLN A 24 3.61 -14.74 -2.25
C GLN A 24 3.10 -15.30 -3.58
N GLU A 25 1.87 -15.01 -3.93
CA GLU A 25 1.32 -15.42 -5.22
C GLU A 25 1.88 -14.61 -6.39
N ASP A 26 1.82 -15.20 -7.58
CA ASP A 26 2.21 -14.50 -8.80
C ASP A 26 1.24 -13.36 -9.09
N MET A 27 1.84 -12.21 -9.35
CA MET A 27 1.07 -11.05 -9.78
C MET A 27 0.64 -11.21 -11.25
N THR A 28 -0.44 -10.52 -11.59
CA THR A 28 -0.84 -10.37 -12.99
C THR A 28 0.32 -9.81 -13.84
N ASN A 29 0.40 -10.21 -15.12
CA ASN A 29 1.35 -9.63 -16.08
C ASN A 29 0.89 -8.27 -16.63
N ALA A 30 -0.26 -7.74 -16.16
CA ALA A 30 -0.73 -6.42 -16.59
C ALA A 30 0.20 -5.31 -16.08
N PRO A 31 0.42 -4.26 -16.87
CA PRO A 31 1.23 -3.11 -16.47
C PRO A 31 0.78 -2.56 -15.12
N MET A 32 1.76 -2.30 -14.24
CA MET A 32 1.50 -1.76 -12.91
C MET A 32 2.44 -0.60 -12.60
N LYS A 33 1.90 0.45 -12.01
CA LYS A 33 2.66 1.55 -11.40
C LYS A 33 2.10 1.85 -10.02
N ILE A 34 2.95 1.84 -9.00
CA ILE A 34 2.54 2.12 -7.61
C ILE A 34 2.75 3.61 -7.33
N ILE A 35 1.69 4.29 -6.86
CA ILE A 35 1.77 5.69 -6.45
C ILE A 35 1.83 5.74 -4.91
N LEU A 36 2.89 6.37 -4.39
CA LEU A 36 3.21 6.43 -2.98
C LEU A 36 3.20 7.87 -2.47
N ALA A 37 2.93 8.04 -1.19
CA ALA A 37 3.10 9.29 -0.48
C ALA A 37 4.37 9.23 0.37
N GLU A 38 5.26 10.23 0.27
CA GLU A 38 6.56 10.22 0.94
C GLU A 38 6.42 10.21 2.47
N LEU A 39 5.47 11.00 3.00
CA LEU A 39 5.23 11.16 4.44
C LEU A 39 4.08 10.28 4.94
N ASP A 40 3.82 9.16 4.27
CA ASP A 40 2.77 8.22 4.68
C ASP A 40 3.21 7.48 5.95
N ASP A 41 2.60 7.83 7.07
CA ASP A 41 2.77 7.19 8.37
C ASP A 41 1.69 6.14 8.67
N TYR A 42 0.74 5.95 7.74
CA TYR A 42 -0.30 4.93 7.83
C TYR A 42 0.10 3.64 7.10
N THR A 43 0.48 3.76 5.82
CA THR A 43 1.02 2.68 4.98
C THR A 43 2.36 3.12 4.40
N PRO A 44 3.46 3.01 5.15
CA PRO A 44 4.73 3.64 4.80
C PRO A 44 5.28 3.21 3.45
N ALA A 45 5.69 4.19 2.66
CA ALA A 45 6.23 3.99 1.32
C ALA A 45 7.42 3.03 1.25
N LYS A 46 8.22 2.92 2.32
CA LYS A 46 9.42 2.06 2.40
C LYS A 46 9.12 0.60 1.99
N PHE A 47 8.02 0.04 2.47
CA PHE A 47 7.65 -1.34 2.17
C PHE A 47 7.32 -1.55 0.69
N CYS A 48 6.58 -0.62 0.10
CA CYS A 48 6.27 -0.67 -1.33
C CYS A 48 7.50 -0.41 -2.20
N ILE A 49 8.42 0.45 -1.78
CA ILE A 49 9.68 0.69 -2.49
C ILE A 49 10.52 -0.59 -2.54
N ASP A 50 10.64 -1.29 -1.42
CA ASP A 50 11.39 -2.55 -1.35
C ASP A 50 10.70 -3.67 -2.14
N TYR A 51 9.39 -3.74 -2.09
CA TYR A 51 8.60 -4.67 -2.90
C TYR A 51 8.74 -4.40 -4.39
N ALA A 52 8.59 -3.14 -4.81
CA ALA A 52 8.71 -2.73 -6.19
C ALA A 52 10.10 -3.04 -6.78
N LYS A 53 11.18 -2.80 -6.01
CA LYS A 53 12.54 -3.19 -6.40
C LYS A 53 12.66 -4.68 -6.64
N LYS A 54 12.12 -5.53 -5.75
CA LYS A 54 12.16 -6.99 -5.89
C LYS A 54 11.38 -7.51 -7.10
N LYS A 55 10.29 -6.85 -7.46
CA LYS A 55 9.39 -7.23 -8.54
C LYS A 55 9.60 -6.44 -9.83
N ASN A 56 10.58 -5.54 -9.88
CA ASN A 56 10.86 -4.62 -11.01
C ASN A 56 9.61 -3.83 -11.46
N LEU A 57 8.90 -3.25 -10.50
CA LEU A 57 7.69 -2.46 -10.74
C LEU A 57 8.01 -0.97 -10.76
N ASP A 58 7.26 -0.23 -11.58
CA ASP A 58 7.31 1.24 -11.59
C ASP A 58 6.69 1.82 -10.32
N ILE A 59 7.37 2.83 -9.76
CA ILE A 59 6.84 3.61 -8.64
C ILE A 59 6.87 5.10 -8.96
N LEU A 60 5.93 5.84 -8.38
CA LEU A 60 5.91 7.30 -8.38
C LEU A 60 5.67 7.79 -6.95
N VAL A 61 6.65 8.48 -6.38
CA VAL A 61 6.56 9.04 -5.02
C VAL A 61 6.11 10.50 -5.09
N TYR A 62 5.10 10.85 -4.33
CA TYR A 62 4.61 12.20 -4.14
C TYR A 62 5.31 12.83 -2.94
N GLU A 63 6.26 13.72 -3.23
CA GLU A 63 7.05 14.43 -2.22
C GLU A 63 6.13 15.28 -1.32
N GLY A 64 6.35 15.18 -0.01
CA GLY A 64 5.57 15.90 1.01
C GLY A 64 4.14 15.41 1.21
N ALA A 65 3.67 14.41 0.44
CA ALA A 65 2.31 13.90 0.55
C ALA A 65 2.16 12.91 1.72
N HIS A 66 0.97 12.91 2.33
CA HIS A 66 0.56 11.96 3.35
C HIS A 66 -0.44 10.94 2.79
N HIS A 67 -0.77 9.92 3.60
CA HIS A 67 -1.80 8.95 3.25
C HIS A 67 -3.13 9.61 2.84
N GLY A 68 -3.76 9.09 1.80
CA GLY A 68 -5.05 9.60 1.35
C GLY A 68 -5.01 10.96 0.65
N PHE A 69 -3.85 11.39 0.14
CA PHE A 69 -3.66 12.69 -0.53
C PHE A 69 -4.60 12.92 -1.74
N ILE A 70 -5.14 11.87 -2.35
CA ILE A 70 -6.16 11.99 -3.41
C ILE A 70 -7.54 12.38 -2.88
N LYS A 71 -7.76 12.32 -1.58
CA LYS A 71 -9.00 12.81 -0.97
C LYS A 71 -8.90 14.33 -0.85
N LYS A 72 -9.88 15.05 -1.38
CA LYS A 72 -9.98 16.52 -1.21
C LYS A 72 -10.35 16.85 0.24
N LYS A 73 -9.42 16.60 1.15
CA LYS A 73 -9.59 16.82 2.58
C LYS A 73 -8.27 17.34 3.15
N ASN A 74 -8.33 18.41 3.95
CA ASN A 74 -7.16 18.92 4.64
C ASN A 74 -6.49 17.82 5.48
N LEU A 75 -5.16 17.93 5.63
CA LEU A 75 -4.40 17.05 6.48
C LEU A 75 -5.01 17.01 7.88
N SER A 76 -5.25 15.82 8.38
CA SER A 76 -5.87 15.58 9.70
C SER A 76 -5.13 14.47 10.40
N PHE A 77 -4.96 14.59 11.72
CA PHE A 77 -4.37 13.57 12.57
C PHE A 77 -5.46 12.70 13.21
N TYR A 78 -5.32 11.39 13.08
CA TYR A 78 -6.23 10.38 13.62
C TYR A 78 -5.50 9.61 14.72
N LYS A 79 -5.66 10.09 15.96
CA LYS A 79 -4.93 9.58 17.13
C LYS A 79 -5.20 8.12 17.48
N ASP A 80 -6.38 7.60 17.15
CA ASP A 80 -6.81 6.24 17.50
C ASP A 80 -6.64 5.22 16.34
N ALA A 81 -6.18 5.69 15.16
CA ALA A 81 -5.93 4.80 14.03
C ALA A 81 -4.61 4.04 14.23
N TRP A 82 -4.66 2.72 14.01
CA TRP A 82 -3.50 1.85 14.10
C TRP A 82 -2.68 1.87 12.80
N THR A 83 -1.37 1.82 12.96
CA THR A 83 -0.42 1.64 11.86
C THR A 83 0.64 0.61 12.23
N TRP A 84 1.20 -0.05 11.22
CA TRP A 84 2.33 -0.97 11.36
C TRP A 84 3.65 -0.36 10.86
N ALA A 85 3.73 0.97 10.88
CA ALA A 85 4.89 1.71 10.40
C ALA A 85 6.21 1.32 11.10
N ASN A 86 6.14 0.90 12.36
CA ASN A 86 7.27 0.46 13.16
C ASN A 86 7.56 -1.05 13.06
N CYS A 87 6.73 -1.79 12.34
CA CYS A 87 6.95 -3.21 12.09
C CYS A 87 8.04 -3.42 11.02
N SER A 88 8.62 -4.61 10.99
CA SER A 88 9.63 -4.98 9.98
C SER A 88 9.01 -5.46 8.67
N GLY A 89 7.71 -5.73 8.68
CA GLY A 89 7.00 -6.26 7.53
C GLY A 89 7.19 -7.76 7.34
N GLY A 90 6.59 -8.30 6.27
CA GLY A 90 6.65 -9.72 5.97
C GLY A 90 5.88 -10.11 4.72
N TYR A 91 5.40 -11.34 4.69
CA TYR A 91 4.64 -11.87 3.58
C TYR A 91 3.59 -12.89 4.04
N ILE A 92 2.60 -13.09 3.19
CA ILE A 92 1.52 -14.06 3.39
C ILE A 92 1.78 -15.23 2.45
N ASN A 93 1.85 -16.45 3.01
CA ASN A 93 2.02 -17.67 2.24
C ASN A 93 0.70 -18.08 1.56
N THR A 94 0.80 -18.90 0.52
CA THR A 94 -0.36 -19.43 -0.23
C THR A 94 -1.28 -20.30 0.61
N ASP A 95 -0.79 -20.86 1.72
CA ASP A 95 -1.57 -21.64 2.70
C ASP A 95 -2.30 -20.75 3.73
N GLY A 96 -2.17 -19.42 3.62
CA GLY A 96 -2.78 -18.46 4.54
C GLY A 96 -1.98 -18.18 5.82
N THR A 97 -0.84 -18.82 6.01
CA THR A 97 0.07 -18.46 7.12
C THR A 97 0.84 -17.20 6.80
N TRP A 98 1.24 -16.44 7.84
CA TRP A 98 1.98 -15.19 7.67
C TRP A 98 3.38 -15.32 8.23
N PHE A 99 4.40 -14.99 7.46
CA PHE A 99 5.73 -14.72 7.97
C PHE A 99 5.90 -13.23 8.18
N TYR A 100 5.87 -12.76 9.41
CA TYR A 100 5.86 -11.35 9.75
C TYR A 100 6.63 -11.13 11.06
N GLU A 101 7.38 -10.03 11.19
CA GLU A 101 8.23 -9.77 12.35
C GLU A 101 9.21 -10.91 12.66
N ASN A 102 9.79 -11.53 11.61
CA ASN A 102 10.71 -12.68 11.70
C ASN A 102 10.10 -13.91 12.41
N GLN A 103 8.79 -14.06 12.34
CA GLN A 103 8.04 -15.12 12.99
C GLN A 103 6.94 -15.65 12.07
N LEU A 104 6.70 -16.97 12.13
CA LEU A 104 5.56 -17.59 11.47
C LEU A 104 4.32 -17.45 12.37
N TRP A 105 3.25 -16.96 11.78
CA TRP A 105 1.95 -16.80 12.40
C TRP A 105 0.94 -17.73 11.73
N THR A 106 0.13 -18.41 12.56
CA THR A 106 -0.96 -19.30 12.14
C THR A 106 -2.23 -18.90 12.85
N GLY A 107 -3.37 -19.08 12.19
CA GLY A 107 -4.68 -18.70 12.73
C GLY A 107 -5.52 -17.97 11.69
N THR A 108 -6.62 -17.42 12.13
CA THR A 108 -7.43 -16.55 11.27
C THR A 108 -6.71 -15.21 11.01
N GLU A 109 -7.03 -14.56 9.90
CA GLU A 109 -6.48 -13.23 9.56
C GLU A 109 -6.66 -12.23 10.71
N ASN A 110 -7.83 -12.23 11.37
CA ASN A 110 -8.10 -11.33 12.49
C ASN A 110 -7.22 -11.62 13.72
N GLU A 111 -6.97 -12.89 14.03
CA GLU A 111 -6.09 -13.27 15.15
C GLU A 111 -4.65 -12.85 14.87
N ILE A 112 -4.16 -13.12 13.66
CA ILE A 112 -2.80 -12.75 13.22
C ILE A 112 -2.62 -11.24 13.23
N THR A 113 -3.51 -10.49 12.59
CA THR A 113 -3.43 -9.02 12.50
C THR A 113 -3.48 -8.37 13.89
N TRP A 114 -4.34 -8.89 14.79
CA TRP A 114 -4.39 -8.40 16.15
C TRP A 114 -3.11 -8.70 16.95
N ALA A 115 -2.54 -9.89 16.78
CA ALA A 115 -1.29 -10.27 17.44
C ALA A 115 -0.11 -9.42 16.96
N ILE A 116 0.00 -9.17 15.64
CA ILE A 116 1.01 -8.27 15.05
C ILE A 116 0.81 -6.85 15.58
N THR A 117 -0.44 -6.35 15.60
CA THR A 117 -0.75 -5.02 16.11
C THR A 117 -0.30 -4.85 17.56
N LYS A 118 -0.50 -5.85 18.40
CA LYS A 118 0.01 -5.81 19.79
C LYS A 118 1.53 -5.86 19.88
N LYS A 119 2.20 -6.50 18.93
CA LYS A 119 3.65 -6.68 18.96
C LYS A 119 4.41 -5.43 18.54
N CYS A 120 4.00 -4.79 17.46
CA CYS A 120 4.74 -3.68 16.85
C CYS A 120 3.87 -2.52 16.35
N GLY A 121 2.53 -2.65 16.40
CA GLY A 121 1.61 -1.59 16.00
C GLY A 121 1.70 -0.37 16.91
N THR A 122 1.47 0.79 16.33
CA THR A 122 1.37 2.07 17.04
C THR A 122 0.11 2.80 16.63
N GLN A 123 -0.30 3.80 17.41
CA GLN A 123 -1.44 4.65 17.10
C GLN A 123 -1.00 6.04 16.68
N GLY A 124 -1.86 6.69 15.88
CA GLY A 124 -1.67 8.03 15.40
C GLY A 124 -1.12 8.08 13.99
N VAL A 125 -1.95 8.54 13.04
CA VAL A 125 -1.60 8.67 11.64
C VAL A 125 -2.13 9.96 11.06
N HIS A 126 -1.48 10.45 10.01
CA HIS A 126 -1.92 11.60 9.25
C HIS A 126 -2.58 11.16 7.93
N THR A 127 -3.72 11.74 7.62
CA THR A 127 -4.37 11.52 6.31
C THR A 127 -4.92 12.81 5.75
N GLY A 128 -4.91 12.92 4.43
CA GLY A 128 -5.42 14.07 3.72
C GLY A 128 -4.43 14.62 2.70
N GLY A 129 -4.87 15.57 1.89
CA GLY A 129 -4.07 16.15 0.84
C GLY A 129 -4.56 17.51 0.38
N THR A 130 -3.74 18.16 -0.40
CA THR A 130 -4.01 19.46 -1.01
C THR A 130 -4.72 19.31 -2.35
N LYS A 131 -5.36 20.38 -2.80
CA LYS A 131 -5.93 20.43 -4.17
C LYS A 131 -4.87 20.17 -5.25
N LYS A 132 -3.62 20.62 -5.03
CA LYS A 132 -2.50 20.42 -5.96
C LYS A 132 -2.20 18.94 -6.14
N GLU A 133 -2.10 18.18 -5.05
CA GLU A 133 -1.84 16.75 -5.09
C GLU A 133 -2.96 15.98 -5.78
N VAL A 134 -4.22 16.33 -5.49
CA VAL A 134 -5.39 15.73 -6.15
C VAL A 134 -5.35 15.96 -7.67
N LEU A 135 -5.09 17.19 -8.12
CA LEU A 135 -5.03 17.50 -9.56
C LEU A 135 -3.89 16.74 -10.24
N ARG A 136 -2.70 16.73 -9.62
CA ARG A 136 -1.56 15.96 -10.13
C ARG A 136 -1.90 14.46 -10.22
N ALA A 137 -2.57 13.90 -9.21
CA ALA A 137 -2.96 12.50 -9.21
C ALA A 137 -3.95 12.17 -10.34
N VAL A 138 -4.86 13.09 -10.67
CA VAL A 138 -5.76 12.94 -11.83
C VAL A 138 -4.95 12.92 -13.13
N ASP A 139 -4.03 13.86 -13.31
CA ASP A 139 -3.19 13.94 -14.51
C ASP A 139 -2.33 12.68 -14.69
N ASP A 140 -1.65 12.23 -13.62
CA ASP A 140 -0.83 11.03 -13.65
C ASP A 140 -1.67 9.76 -13.91
N THR A 141 -2.89 9.68 -13.36
CA THR A 141 -3.84 8.59 -13.62
C THR A 141 -4.25 8.54 -15.08
N VAL A 142 -4.65 9.68 -15.63
CA VAL A 142 -5.05 9.81 -17.04
C VAL A 142 -3.89 9.47 -17.97
N ALA A 143 -2.69 9.98 -17.69
CA ALA A 143 -1.49 9.68 -18.47
C ALA A 143 -1.17 8.18 -18.47
N PHE A 144 -1.21 7.53 -17.29
CA PHE A 144 -0.97 6.11 -17.16
C PHE A 144 -1.97 5.28 -17.97
N PHE A 145 -3.25 5.47 -17.74
CA PHE A 145 -4.27 4.66 -18.42
C PHE A 145 -4.36 4.93 -19.93
N LYS A 146 -4.10 6.15 -20.41
CA LYS A 146 -4.01 6.43 -21.85
C LYS A 146 -2.91 5.61 -22.55
N THR A 147 -1.88 5.21 -21.84
CA THR A 147 -0.79 4.39 -22.40
C THR A 147 -1.26 2.95 -22.66
N TYR A 148 -2.13 2.41 -21.81
CA TYR A 148 -2.48 0.98 -21.79
C TYR A 148 -3.92 0.68 -22.21
N LEU A 149 -4.84 1.65 -22.12
CA LEU A 149 -6.23 1.51 -22.59
C LEU A 149 -6.36 2.12 -23.98
N LYS A 150 -6.18 1.31 -24.99
CA LYS A 150 -6.38 1.67 -26.41
C LYS A 150 -7.70 1.14 -26.92
#